data_ffa2bd91fdf336322b39f1aa9979b14f
#
_entry.id   ffa2bd91fdf336322b39f1aa9979b14f
#
_cell.length_a   1.000
_cell.length_b   1.000
_cell.length_c   1.000
_cell.angle_alpha   90.00
_cell.angle_beta   90.00
_cell.angle_gamma   90.00
#
_symmetry.space_group_name_H-M   'P 1'
#
loop_
_entity.id
_entity.type
_entity.pdbx_description
1 polymer ?
#
loop_
_entity_poly.entity_id
_entity_poly.type
_entity_poly.pdbx_seq_one_letter_code
_entity_poly.pdbx_strand_id
1 'polypeptide(L)'
;MAASSLSSCGWTLAEVKTTPNTQISSDTLYIYTWSGYTDQDLLDHFREETGLKVVADVFDSNEAMLARLQAGGAGAYSVIYPSGYMVEKMIEIGLLAELDHSLLVGLEDLFPQFKDPIYDPGGLHSVPISWGTTGLIYNPNKLETLPKDWSYLWENKDNLSKRFTLLNDVREVMGAALIMLGYSYNSTDPNEIRQAYEKLVELRPKIASFTTDSWRPQMIVGDLSIAMCYSSDAAEIKEENEDLRYITPYSGSSLWIDTMVIPKSAPNPDGAYKWIDFMLRPDVAATLVKRLKFATPSRLAYEKLPDVLRNDPTLFPPESILARSEMIHDLGKANEIYERYWTRLTS
;
A
#
# COMPACT_ATOMS: atom_id res chain seq x y z
N MET A 1 40.62 58.62 -9.82
CA MET A 1 39.31 58.12 -9.44
C MET A 1 39.02 56.92 -10.36
N ALA A 2 39.21 55.75 -9.83
CA ALA A 2 38.99 54.49 -10.59
C ALA A 2 37.64 53.92 -10.14
N ALA A 3 36.71 53.78 -11.07
CA ALA A 3 35.41 53.15 -10.84
C ALA A 3 35.53 51.63 -11.03
N SER A 4 35.36 50.87 -9.94
CA SER A 4 35.32 49.43 -9.98
C SER A 4 33.91 48.97 -10.35
N SER A 5 33.76 48.33 -11.50
CA SER A 5 32.53 47.65 -11.92
C SER A 5 32.42 46.29 -11.24
N LEU A 6 31.40 46.14 -10.41
CA LEU A 6 30.99 44.86 -9.84
C LEU A 6 30.27 44.01 -10.91
N SER A 7 30.90 42.93 -11.34
CA SER A 7 30.26 41.91 -12.18
C SER A 7 29.38 41.03 -11.32
N SER A 8 28.08 41.11 -11.55
CA SER A 8 27.09 40.22 -11.00
C SER A 8 27.23 38.84 -11.67
N CYS A 9 27.56 37.80 -10.90
CA CYS A 9 27.50 36.43 -11.36
C CYS A 9 26.04 36.04 -11.56
N GLY A 10 25.58 36.11 -12.80
CA GLY A 10 24.29 35.52 -13.20
C GLY A 10 24.37 34.00 -13.16
N TRP A 11 23.60 33.39 -12.27
CA TRP A 11 23.32 31.96 -12.35
C TRP A 11 22.35 31.75 -13.51
N THR A 12 22.87 31.33 -14.67
CA THR A 12 22.05 30.76 -15.73
C THR A 12 21.60 29.37 -15.26
N LEU A 13 20.30 29.21 -15.06
CA LEU A 13 19.70 27.88 -14.94
C LEU A 13 20.10 27.06 -16.16
N ALA A 14 20.90 26.03 -15.94
CA ALA A 14 21.23 25.09 -17.00
C ALA A 14 19.92 24.50 -17.50
N GLU A 15 19.58 24.71 -18.74
CA GLU A 15 18.54 23.96 -19.43
C GLU A 15 18.88 22.48 -19.27
N VAL A 16 18.09 21.77 -18.45
CA VAL A 16 18.09 20.31 -18.45
C VAL A 16 17.58 19.91 -19.83
N LYS A 17 18.47 19.59 -20.72
CA LYS A 17 18.15 18.91 -21.97
C LYS A 17 17.59 17.56 -21.55
N THR A 18 16.26 17.47 -21.45
CA THR A 18 15.57 16.19 -21.51
C THR A 18 15.94 15.57 -22.84
N THR A 19 16.79 14.57 -22.81
CA THR A 19 17.02 13.73 -23.99
C THR A 19 15.76 12.88 -24.17
N PRO A 20 14.89 13.19 -25.13
CA PRO A 20 13.85 12.26 -25.53
C PRO A 20 14.52 11.35 -26.56
N ASN A 21 15.08 10.24 -26.14
CA ASN A 21 15.29 9.09 -26.98
C ASN A 21 15.99 7.94 -26.25
N THR A 22 15.30 7.33 -25.29
CA THR A 22 15.40 5.89 -25.23
C THR A 22 14.38 5.41 -26.27
N GLN A 23 14.83 4.82 -27.37
CA GLN A 23 13.96 4.00 -28.20
C GLN A 23 13.47 2.90 -27.27
N ILE A 24 12.22 3.05 -26.78
CA ILE A 24 11.59 2.04 -25.97
C ILE A 24 11.40 0.88 -26.93
N SER A 25 12.16 -0.19 -26.70
CA SER A 25 12.06 -1.40 -27.51
C SER A 25 10.64 -1.93 -27.34
N SER A 26 9.98 -2.24 -28.47
CA SER A 26 8.67 -2.92 -28.46
C SER A 26 8.69 -4.24 -27.69
N ASP A 27 9.88 -4.78 -27.46
CA ASP A 27 10.13 -6.08 -26.81
C ASP A 27 10.33 -5.94 -25.29
N THR A 28 10.22 -4.72 -24.72
CA THR A 28 10.42 -4.47 -23.29
C THR A 28 9.20 -3.78 -22.70
N LEU A 29 8.73 -4.29 -21.57
CA LEU A 29 7.68 -3.72 -20.75
C LEU A 29 8.29 -3.12 -19.49
N TYR A 30 8.11 -1.84 -19.29
CA TYR A 30 8.54 -1.15 -18.07
C TYR A 30 7.36 -1.04 -17.11
N ILE A 31 7.55 -1.51 -15.88
CA ILE A 31 6.55 -1.42 -14.82
C ILE A 31 7.10 -0.65 -13.63
N TYR A 32 6.22 0.03 -12.88
CA TYR A 32 6.55 0.75 -11.66
C TYR A 32 5.72 0.18 -10.52
N THR A 33 6.36 -0.49 -9.58
CA THR A 33 5.70 -1.39 -8.63
C THR A 33 6.25 -1.24 -7.22
N TRP A 34 5.58 -1.86 -6.26
CA TRP A 34 6.08 -2.03 -4.90
C TRP A 34 7.24 -3.01 -4.84
N SER A 35 8.08 -2.86 -3.81
CA SER A 35 9.12 -3.86 -3.51
C SER A 35 8.50 -5.24 -3.29
N GLY A 36 9.13 -6.28 -3.84
CA GLY A 36 8.69 -7.67 -3.68
C GLY A 36 7.53 -8.13 -4.57
N TYR A 37 6.80 -7.24 -5.26
CA TYR A 37 5.67 -7.64 -6.13
C TYR A 37 6.09 -8.40 -7.39
N THR A 38 7.36 -8.38 -7.72
CA THR A 38 7.94 -9.16 -8.81
C THR A 38 9.22 -9.85 -8.36
N ASP A 39 9.51 -11.00 -8.95
CA ASP A 39 10.79 -11.69 -8.85
C ASP A 39 11.20 -12.27 -10.20
N GLN A 40 12.40 -12.81 -10.25
CA GLN A 40 12.97 -13.32 -11.51
C GLN A 40 12.14 -14.45 -12.10
N ASP A 41 11.61 -15.37 -11.28
CA ASP A 41 10.82 -16.51 -11.77
C ASP A 41 9.53 -16.05 -12.43
N LEU A 42 8.85 -15.05 -11.85
CA LEU A 42 7.63 -14.45 -12.41
C LEU A 42 7.94 -13.75 -13.75
N LEU A 43 9.02 -12.97 -13.79
CA LEU A 43 9.44 -12.25 -14.99
C LEU A 43 9.86 -13.18 -16.12
N ASP A 44 10.58 -14.26 -15.80
CA ASP A 44 11.00 -15.28 -16.77
C ASP A 44 9.80 -16.04 -17.31
N HIS A 45 8.85 -16.44 -16.45
CA HIS A 45 7.61 -17.09 -16.86
C HIS A 45 6.81 -16.22 -17.85
N PHE A 46 6.61 -14.95 -17.56
CA PHE A 46 5.95 -14.02 -18.47
C PHE A 46 6.69 -13.89 -19.80
N ARG A 47 8.02 -13.80 -19.74
CA ARG A 47 8.86 -13.68 -20.93
C ARG A 47 8.80 -14.94 -21.80
N GLU A 48 8.83 -16.12 -21.22
CA GLU A 48 8.72 -17.40 -21.94
C GLU A 48 7.41 -17.49 -22.72
N GLU A 49 6.31 -17.01 -22.15
CA GLU A 49 4.99 -17.06 -22.79
C GLU A 49 4.77 -15.96 -23.82
N THR A 50 5.29 -14.76 -23.60
CA THR A 50 4.95 -13.58 -24.41
C THR A 50 6.07 -13.09 -25.31
N GLY A 51 7.30 -13.49 -25.04
CA GLY A 51 8.51 -12.95 -25.67
C GLY A 51 8.93 -11.56 -25.15
N LEU A 52 8.14 -10.93 -24.27
CA LEU A 52 8.41 -9.60 -23.72
C LEU A 52 9.33 -9.67 -22.49
N LYS A 53 10.37 -8.84 -22.48
CA LYS A 53 11.18 -8.63 -21.29
C LYS A 53 10.48 -7.61 -20.38
N VAL A 54 10.37 -7.90 -19.10
CA VAL A 54 9.89 -6.92 -18.09
C VAL A 54 11.07 -6.30 -17.35
N VAL A 55 11.00 -4.99 -17.16
CA VAL A 55 11.90 -4.22 -16.29
C VAL A 55 11.06 -3.53 -15.24
N ALA A 56 11.32 -3.86 -13.97
CA ALA A 56 10.59 -3.32 -12.83
C ALA A 56 11.43 -2.25 -12.12
N ASP A 57 10.90 -1.04 -12.01
CA ASP A 57 11.35 -0.02 -11.07
C ASP A 57 10.49 -0.10 -9.81
N VAL A 58 11.07 0.23 -8.66
CA VAL A 58 10.39 0.16 -7.35
C VAL A 58 10.18 1.56 -6.78
N PHE A 59 9.07 1.75 -6.08
CA PHE A 59 8.79 2.93 -5.27
C PHE A 59 8.43 2.53 -3.83
N ASP A 60 8.62 3.48 -2.91
CA ASP A 60 8.44 3.26 -1.47
C ASP A 60 7.12 3.86 -0.94
N SER A 61 6.50 4.79 -1.70
CA SER A 61 5.20 5.38 -1.36
C SER A 61 4.43 5.83 -2.59
N ASN A 62 3.10 5.86 -2.48
CA ASN A 62 2.22 6.39 -3.54
C ASN A 62 2.54 7.85 -3.89
N GLU A 63 2.90 8.66 -2.89
CA GLU A 63 3.21 10.08 -3.06
C GLU A 63 4.52 10.25 -3.85
N ALA A 64 5.56 9.48 -3.53
CA ALA A 64 6.82 9.50 -4.28
C ALA A 64 6.61 9.01 -5.72
N MET A 65 5.81 7.96 -5.91
CA MET A 65 5.42 7.46 -7.21
C MET A 65 4.71 8.55 -8.02
N LEU A 66 3.67 9.18 -7.47
CA LEU A 66 2.90 10.22 -8.15
C LEU A 66 3.77 11.43 -8.50
N ALA A 67 4.61 11.90 -7.57
CA ALA A 67 5.52 13.01 -7.80
C ALA A 67 6.47 12.73 -8.99
N ARG A 68 7.02 11.51 -9.10
CA ARG A 68 7.86 11.11 -10.23
C ARG A 68 7.09 11.12 -11.56
N LEU A 69 5.84 10.66 -11.56
CA LEU A 69 5.00 10.65 -12.75
C LEU A 69 4.69 12.08 -13.22
N GLN A 70 4.35 12.99 -12.30
CA GLN A 70 4.06 14.38 -12.57
C GLN A 70 5.30 15.17 -13.06
N ALA A 71 6.49 14.78 -12.60
CA ALA A 71 7.75 15.35 -13.08
C ALA A 71 8.14 14.89 -14.51
N GLY A 72 7.24 14.23 -15.24
CA GLY A 72 7.45 13.77 -16.63
C GLY A 72 7.80 12.29 -16.74
N GLY A 73 7.79 11.53 -15.64
CA GLY A 73 8.10 10.10 -15.62
C GLY A 73 6.97 9.18 -16.12
N ALA A 74 5.75 9.71 -16.33
CA ALA A 74 4.60 8.88 -16.72
C ALA A 74 4.78 8.12 -18.04
N GLY A 75 5.48 8.71 -19.01
CA GLY A 75 5.80 8.08 -20.30
C GLY A 75 6.92 7.02 -20.25
N ALA A 76 7.49 6.75 -19.09
CA ALA A 76 8.50 5.71 -18.93
C ALA A 76 7.90 4.33 -18.64
N TYR A 77 6.68 4.28 -18.11
CA TYR A 77 6.05 3.05 -17.61
C TYR A 77 4.80 2.68 -18.39
N SER A 78 4.61 1.39 -18.59
CA SER A 78 3.40 0.84 -19.23
C SER A 78 2.39 0.33 -18.21
N VAL A 79 2.86 -0.12 -17.03
CA VAL A 79 2.00 -0.51 -15.90
C VAL A 79 2.53 0.13 -14.62
N ILE A 80 1.65 0.62 -13.78
CA ILE A 80 1.96 1.19 -12.46
C ILE A 80 1.07 0.52 -11.43
N TYR A 81 1.57 0.42 -10.18
CA TYR A 81 0.90 -0.31 -9.09
C TYR A 81 0.48 0.62 -7.93
N PRO A 82 -0.43 1.58 -8.16
CA PRO A 82 -0.94 2.42 -7.09
C PRO A 82 -1.89 1.66 -6.16
N SER A 83 -1.98 2.13 -4.92
CA SER A 83 -3.08 1.73 -4.05
C SER A 83 -4.39 2.43 -4.46
N GLY A 84 -5.55 1.87 -4.06
CA GLY A 84 -6.87 2.34 -4.51
C GLY A 84 -7.11 3.84 -4.33
N TYR A 85 -6.77 4.42 -3.16
CA TYR A 85 -6.94 5.86 -2.93
C TYR A 85 -6.09 6.73 -3.90
N MET A 86 -4.96 6.21 -4.32
CA MET A 86 -4.10 6.90 -5.29
C MET A 86 -4.64 6.77 -6.71
N VAL A 87 -5.35 5.68 -7.04
CA VAL A 87 -6.08 5.55 -8.31
C VAL A 87 -7.10 6.67 -8.44
N GLU A 88 -7.91 6.93 -7.40
CA GLU A 88 -8.88 8.03 -7.38
C GLU A 88 -8.20 9.36 -7.73
N LYS A 89 -7.08 9.66 -7.09
CA LYS A 89 -6.26 10.85 -7.37
C LYS A 89 -5.74 10.91 -8.81
N MET A 90 -5.24 9.78 -9.32
CA MET A 90 -4.68 9.70 -10.67
C MET A 90 -5.76 9.82 -11.76
N ILE A 91 -7.00 9.36 -11.49
CA ILE A 91 -8.17 9.58 -12.35
C ILE A 91 -8.51 11.06 -12.38
N GLU A 92 -8.62 11.72 -11.19
CA GLU A 92 -8.96 13.14 -11.07
C GLU A 92 -8.04 14.04 -11.90
N ILE A 93 -6.73 13.76 -11.88
CA ILE A 93 -5.74 14.53 -12.65
C ILE A 93 -5.53 14.03 -14.08
N GLY A 94 -6.32 13.04 -14.52
CA GLY A 94 -6.37 12.58 -15.90
C GLY A 94 -5.15 11.80 -16.39
N LEU A 95 -4.41 11.13 -15.49
CA LEU A 95 -3.20 10.36 -15.82
C LEU A 95 -3.50 8.97 -16.41
N LEU A 96 -4.63 8.34 -16.08
CA LEU A 96 -4.92 6.95 -16.39
C LEU A 96 -5.69 6.78 -17.70
N ALA A 97 -5.36 5.75 -18.46
CA ALA A 97 -6.17 5.29 -19.59
C ALA A 97 -7.41 4.53 -19.08
N GLU A 98 -8.51 4.62 -19.83
CA GLU A 98 -9.62 3.67 -19.66
C GLU A 98 -9.20 2.29 -20.17
N LEU A 99 -9.59 1.24 -19.44
CA LEU A 99 -9.24 -0.13 -19.76
C LEU A 99 -10.26 -0.76 -20.72
N ASP A 100 -9.76 -1.47 -21.72
CA ASP A 100 -10.59 -2.36 -22.54
C ASP A 100 -10.73 -3.71 -21.80
N HIS A 101 -11.84 -3.90 -21.11
CA HIS A 101 -12.15 -5.11 -20.36
C HIS A 101 -12.20 -6.37 -21.25
N SER A 102 -12.42 -6.24 -22.56
CA SER A 102 -12.44 -7.38 -23.47
C SER A 102 -11.07 -8.06 -23.62
N LEU A 103 -10.00 -7.35 -23.23
CA LEU A 103 -8.61 -7.86 -23.25
C LEU A 103 -8.16 -8.46 -21.90
N LEU A 104 -9.02 -8.46 -20.88
CA LEU A 104 -8.70 -8.85 -19.50
C LEU A 104 -9.66 -9.97 -19.04
N VAL A 105 -9.37 -11.19 -19.41
CA VAL A 105 -10.26 -12.35 -19.18
C VAL A 105 -10.50 -12.63 -17.70
N GLY A 106 -9.48 -12.43 -16.85
CA GLY A 106 -9.57 -12.72 -15.41
C GLY A 106 -10.40 -11.76 -14.59
N LEU A 107 -10.93 -10.65 -15.15
CA LEU A 107 -11.78 -9.70 -14.40
C LEU A 107 -13.08 -10.33 -13.90
N GLU A 108 -13.65 -11.30 -14.63
CA GLU A 108 -14.87 -11.99 -14.21
C GLU A 108 -14.66 -12.86 -12.97
N ASP A 109 -13.43 -13.24 -12.70
CA ASP A 109 -13.07 -14.07 -11.55
C ASP A 109 -12.84 -13.31 -10.25
N LEU A 110 -12.90 -11.99 -10.28
CA LEU A 110 -12.80 -11.17 -9.09
C LEU A 110 -14.00 -11.41 -8.16
N PHE A 111 -13.76 -11.33 -6.86
CA PHE A 111 -14.86 -11.26 -5.88
C PHE A 111 -15.72 -10.02 -6.13
N PRO A 112 -17.05 -10.07 -5.87
CA PRO A 112 -17.97 -8.97 -6.21
C PRO A 112 -17.54 -7.59 -5.71
N GLN A 113 -16.98 -7.51 -4.50
CA GLN A 113 -16.53 -6.24 -3.90
C GLN A 113 -15.34 -5.59 -4.62
N PHE A 114 -14.62 -6.34 -5.47
CA PHE A 114 -13.48 -5.84 -6.24
C PHE A 114 -13.81 -5.55 -7.71
N LYS A 115 -15.04 -5.87 -8.17
CA LYS A 115 -15.46 -5.61 -9.56
C LYS A 115 -15.91 -4.19 -9.80
N ASP A 116 -16.46 -3.54 -8.77
CA ASP A 116 -16.95 -2.16 -8.82
C ASP A 116 -16.45 -1.41 -7.57
N PRO A 117 -15.14 -1.15 -7.49
CA PRO A 117 -14.56 -0.52 -6.32
C PRO A 117 -14.92 0.97 -6.27
N ILE A 118 -15.16 1.47 -5.06
CA ILE A 118 -15.58 2.86 -4.83
C ILE A 118 -14.57 3.90 -5.35
N TYR A 119 -13.28 3.58 -5.37
CA TYR A 119 -12.21 4.45 -5.86
C TYR A 119 -12.10 4.48 -7.40
N ASP A 120 -12.75 3.56 -8.11
CA ASP A 120 -12.78 3.46 -9.57
C ASP A 120 -14.09 2.80 -10.01
N PRO A 121 -15.22 3.54 -10.00
CA PRO A 121 -16.53 2.98 -10.32
C PRO A 121 -16.56 2.32 -11.69
N GLY A 122 -17.02 1.07 -11.72
CA GLY A 122 -17.02 0.22 -12.91
C GLY A 122 -15.66 -0.41 -13.24
N GLY A 123 -14.62 -0.18 -12.45
CA GLY A 123 -13.26 -0.69 -12.69
C GLY A 123 -12.68 -0.20 -14.02
N LEU A 124 -12.99 1.04 -14.40
CA LEU A 124 -12.67 1.57 -15.73
C LEU A 124 -11.18 1.85 -15.93
N HIS A 125 -10.40 2.03 -14.87
CA HIS A 125 -9.02 2.49 -14.97
C HIS A 125 -8.03 1.58 -14.25
N SER A 126 -8.51 0.68 -13.40
CA SER A 126 -7.65 -0.12 -12.53
C SER A 126 -8.10 -1.57 -12.41
N VAL A 127 -7.13 -2.44 -12.14
CA VAL A 127 -7.34 -3.86 -11.87
C VAL A 127 -6.76 -4.18 -10.51
N PRO A 128 -7.55 -4.60 -9.51
CA PRO A 128 -7.03 -4.98 -8.20
C PRO A 128 -6.18 -6.25 -8.31
N ILE A 129 -5.03 -6.27 -7.63
CA ILE A 129 -4.11 -7.40 -7.62
C ILE A 129 -3.93 -8.01 -6.24
N SER A 130 -3.97 -7.21 -5.21
CA SER A 130 -3.81 -7.62 -3.81
C SER A 130 -4.63 -6.78 -2.88
N TRP A 131 -4.91 -7.31 -1.71
CA TRP A 131 -5.56 -6.58 -0.64
C TRP A 131 -5.16 -7.14 0.73
N GLY A 132 -5.41 -6.38 1.76
CA GLY A 132 -5.20 -6.80 3.13
C GLY A 132 -5.74 -5.81 4.14
N THR A 133 -5.38 -6.02 5.39
CA THR A 133 -5.76 -5.17 6.52
C THR A 133 -4.54 -4.66 7.24
N THR A 134 -4.71 -3.59 7.99
CA THR A 134 -3.74 -3.14 8.98
C THR A 134 -4.17 -3.61 10.36
N GLY A 135 -3.22 -4.01 11.20
CA GLY A 135 -3.56 -4.53 12.52
C GLY A 135 -2.39 -4.55 13.48
N LEU A 136 -2.49 -5.45 14.46
CA LEU A 136 -1.48 -5.61 15.49
C LEU A 136 -0.87 -7.01 15.43
N ILE A 137 0.44 -7.09 15.18
CA ILE A 137 1.24 -8.28 15.43
C ILE A 137 1.79 -8.21 16.86
N TYR A 138 1.76 -9.33 17.59
CA TYR A 138 2.17 -9.35 18.98
C TYR A 138 2.75 -10.70 19.38
N ASN A 139 3.59 -10.69 20.43
CA ASN A 139 4.07 -11.90 21.08
C ASN A 139 3.25 -12.17 22.34
N PRO A 140 2.39 -13.20 22.38
CA PRO A 140 1.54 -13.51 23.53
C PRO A 140 2.33 -13.83 24.81
N ASN A 141 3.58 -14.34 24.68
CA ASN A 141 4.42 -14.68 25.82
C ASN A 141 5.00 -13.42 26.53
N LYS A 142 4.79 -12.23 25.95
CA LYS A 142 5.29 -10.94 26.48
C LYS A 142 4.17 -10.03 26.96
N LEU A 143 2.94 -10.50 26.96
CA LEU A 143 1.73 -9.73 27.32
C LEU A 143 0.99 -10.42 28.46
N GLU A 144 0.47 -9.64 29.40
CA GLU A 144 -0.38 -10.12 30.49
C GLU A 144 -1.77 -10.51 29.99
N THR A 145 -2.30 -9.76 29.04
CA THR A 145 -3.56 -10.00 28.35
C THR A 145 -3.37 -9.87 26.84
N LEU A 146 -4.23 -10.52 26.06
CA LEU A 146 -4.08 -10.49 24.59
C LEU A 146 -4.85 -9.31 24.00
N PRO A 147 -4.28 -8.62 22.99
CA PRO A 147 -4.97 -7.55 22.28
C PRO A 147 -6.17 -8.11 21.52
N LYS A 148 -7.28 -7.34 21.52
CA LYS A 148 -8.49 -7.63 20.75
C LYS A 148 -8.89 -6.45 19.88
N ASP A 149 -8.42 -5.26 20.24
CA ASP A 149 -8.80 -4.01 19.61
C ASP A 149 -7.67 -2.99 19.71
N TRP A 150 -7.77 -1.89 18.96
CA TRP A 150 -6.84 -0.77 19.01
C TRP A 150 -6.70 -0.19 20.41
N SER A 151 -7.79 -0.13 21.21
CA SER A 151 -7.81 0.40 22.58
C SER A 151 -6.78 -0.26 23.51
N TYR A 152 -6.39 -1.51 23.20
CA TYR A 152 -5.37 -2.24 23.95
C TYR A 152 -4.08 -1.45 24.15
N LEU A 153 -3.65 -0.69 23.15
CA LEU A 153 -2.43 0.12 23.21
C LEU A 153 -2.54 1.21 24.28
N TRP A 154 -3.72 1.85 24.42
CA TRP A 154 -3.97 2.90 25.42
C TRP A 154 -4.15 2.32 26.81
N GLU A 155 -4.91 1.24 26.92
CA GLU A 155 -5.20 0.56 28.19
C GLU A 155 -3.92 -0.01 28.84
N ASN A 156 -2.94 -0.44 28.02
CA ASN A 156 -1.72 -1.09 28.48
C ASN A 156 -0.45 -0.24 28.22
N LYS A 157 -0.59 1.05 27.93
CA LYS A 157 0.52 1.91 27.48
C LYS A 157 1.71 1.95 28.45
N ASP A 158 1.48 1.82 29.74
CA ASP A 158 2.56 1.87 30.74
C ASP A 158 3.36 0.56 30.74
N ASN A 159 2.71 -0.59 30.65
CA ASN A 159 3.35 -1.91 30.55
C ASN A 159 4.05 -2.11 29.21
N LEU A 160 3.54 -1.45 28.14
CA LEU A 160 4.10 -1.49 26.80
C LEU A 160 5.16 -0.42 26.53
N SER A 161 5.51 0.41 27.53
CA SER A 161 6.38 1.57 27.31
C SER A 161 7.68 1.21 26.58
N LYS A 162 7.89 1.83 25.39
CA LYS A 162 9.00 1.60 24.47
C LYS A 162 9.10 0.15 23.94
N ARG A 163 8.01 -0.62 24.00
CA ARG A 163 7.96 -1.99 23.51
C ARG A 163 6.90 -2.20 22.42
N PHE A 164 6.42 -1.13 21.84
CA PHE A 164 5.55 -1.18 20.66
C PHE A 164 5.89 -0.07 19.67
N THR A 165 5.59 -0.35 18.40
CA THR A 165 5.75 0.58 17.28
C THR A 165 4.41 0.82 16.58
N LEU A 166 4.29 1.99 15.97
CA LEU A 166 3.24 2.30 15.00
C LEU A 166 3.86 2.48 13.61
N LEU A 167 3.04 2.33 12.57
CA LEU A 167 3.47 2.59 11.20
C LEU A 167 3.94 4.03 11.02
N ASN A 168 4.85 4.27 10.10
CA ASN A 168 5.19 5.61 9.63
C ASN A 168 4.26 6.01 8.47
N ASP A 169 2.96 5.96 8.75
CA ASP A 169 1.89 6.27 7.82
C ASP A 169 0.79 7.05 8.54
N VAL A 170 0.57 8.28 8.10
CA VAL A 170 -0.38 9.20 8.73
C VAL A 170 -1.81 8.67 8.67
N ARG A 171 -2.22 8.10 7.51
CA ARG A 171 -3.59 7.66 7.31
C ARG A 171 -3.90 6.41 8.14
N GLU A 172 -2.95 5.49 8.22
CA GLU A 172 -3.06 4.28 9.01
C GLU A 172 -3.14 4.59 10.52
N VAL A 173 -2.22 5.40 11.02
CA VAL A 173 -2.14 5.68 12.47
C VAL A 173 -3.28 6.57 12.96
N MET A 174 -3.62 7.62 12.21
CA MET A 174 -4.75 8.49 12.55
C MET A 174 -6.08 7.74 12.38
N GLY A 175 -6.21 6.92 11.33
CA GLY A 175 -7.39 6.11 11.08
C GLY A 175 -7.65 5.08 12.20
N ALA A 176 -6.61 4.40 12.67
CA ALA A 176 -6.72 3.50 13.82
C ALA A 176 -7.23 4.20 15.09
N ALA A 177 -6.78 5.42 15.35
CA ALA A 177 -7.28 6.22 16.47
C ALA A 177 -8.73 6.69 16.26
N LEU A 178 -9.09 7.06 15.03
CA LEU A 178 -10.46 7.46 14.67
C LEU A 178 -11.45 6.30 14.88
N ILE A 179 -11.17 5.13 14.30
CA ILE A 179 -12.08 3.99 14.39
C ILE A 179 -12.20 3.47 15.83
N MET A 180 -11.12 3.53 16.62
CA MET A 180 -11.15 3.25 18.04
C MET A 180 -12.10 4.18 18.80
N LEU A 181 -12.22 5.45 18.37
CA LEU A 181 -13.13 6.43 18.94
C LEU A 181 -14.57 6.29 18.42
N GLY A 182 -14.83 5.38 17.49
CA GLY A 182 -16.14 5.16 16.86
C GLY A 182 -16.42 6.09 15.68
N TYR A 183 -15.39 6.75 15.13
CA TYR A 183 -15.46 7.59 13.94
C TYR A 183 -15.06 6.80 12.69
N SER A 184 -15.38 7.32 11.50
CA SER A 184 -14.89 6.78 10.24
C SER A 184 -13.37 6.89 10.13
N TYR A 185 -12.74 5.87 9.58
CA TYR A 185 -11.30 5.88 9.21
C TYR A 185 -10.98 7.04 8.26
N ASN A 186 -11.99 7.48 7.51
CA ASN A 186 -11.92 8.55 6.53
C ASN A 186 -12.60 9.85 7.00
N SER A 187 -12.69 10.11 8.30
CA SER A 187 -13.34 11.32 8.80
C SER A 187 -12.69 12.59 8.22
N THR A 188 -13.55 13.52 7.78
CA THR A 188 -13.15 14.87 7.35
C THR A 188 -13.53 15.94 8.36
N ASP A 189 -14.16 15.55 9.48
CA ASP A 189 -14.51 16.49 10.56
C ASP A 189 -13.25 16.90 11.35
N PRO A 190 -12.90 18.21 11.37
CA PRO A 190 -11.71 18.68 12.09
C PRO A 190 -11.72 18.37 13.59
N ASN A 191 -12.91 18.21 14.22
CA ASN A 191 -13.00 17.89 15.63
C ASN A 191 -12.71 16.40 15.90
N GLU A 192 -13.19 15.52 15.06
CA GLU A 192 -12.90 14.08 15.14
C GLU A 192 -11.40 13.82 14.89
N ILE A 193 -10.85 14.42 13.85
CA ILE A 193 -9.40 14.34 13.54
C ILE A 193 -8.56 14.88 14.72
N ARG A 194 -8.99 16.00 15.35
CA ARG A 194 -8.32 16.54 16.53
C ARG A 194 -8.38 15.57 17.71
N GLN A 195 -9.53 14.96 17.98
CA GLN A 195 -9.67 13.98 19.08
C GLN A 195 -8.77 12.76 18.87
N ALA A 196 -8.69 12.24 17.63
CA ALA A 196 -7.76 11.17 17.28
C ALA A 196 -6.30 11.57 17.54
N TYR A 197 -5.90 12.77 17.11
CA TYR A 197 -4.57 13.30 17.40
C TYR A 197 -4.30 13.41 18.90
N GLU A 198 -5.24 13.96 19.70
CA GLU A 198 -5.10 14.09 21.16
C GLU A 198 -4.91 12.71 21.83
N LYS A 199 -5.62 11.68 21.34
CA LYS A 199 -5.40 10.30 21.78
C LYS A 199 -4.00 9.79 21.43
N LEU A 200 -3.50 10.05 20.23
CA LEU A 200 -2.14 9.66 19.86
C LEU A 200 -1.06 10.38 20.66
N VAL A 201 -1.29 11.64 21.04
CA VAL A 201 -0.40 12.38 21.94
C VAL A 201 -0.26 11.69 23.30
N GLU A 202 -1.33 11.06 23.83
CA GLU A 202 -1.25 10.26 25.06
C GLU A 202 -0.32 9.06 24.92
N LEU A 203 -0.24 8.44 23.74
CA LEU A 203 0.65 7.29 23.45
C LEU A 203 2.08 7.72 23.11
N ARG A 204 2.28 8.90 22.54
CA ARG A 204 3.56 9.36 21.97
C ARG A 204 4.77 9.09 22.88
N PRO A 205 4.75 9.39 24.21
CA PRO A 205 5.87 9.12 25.10
C PRO A 205 6.21 7.62 25.26
N LYS A 206 5.25 6.74 24.94
CA LYS A 206 5.33 5.30 25.15
C LYS A 206 5.70 4.53 23.88
N ILE A 207 5.47 5.11 22.71
CA ILE A 207 5.83 4.53 21.41
C ILE A 207 7.36 4.42 21.31
N ALA A 208 7.86 3.26 20.86
CA ALA A 208 9.29 3.08 20.60
C ALA A 208 9.71 3.89 19.38
N SER A 209 9.02 3.70 18.25
CA SER A 209 9.24 4.45 17.01
C SER A 209 8.01 4.40 16.10
N PHE A 210 7.96 5.34 15.15
CA PHE A 210 7.11 5.23 13.96
C PHE A 210 7.97 4.64 12.85
N THR A 211 7.56 3.50 12.30
CA THR A 211 8.35 2.79 11.30
C THR A 211 7.50 1.81 10.49
N THR A 212 7.77 1.71 9.20
CA THR A 212 7.10 0.75 8.31
C THR A 212 7.80 -0.62 8.31
N ASP A 213 9.14 -0.66 8.41
CA ASP A 213 9.91 -1.91 8.22
C ASP A 213 10.79 -2.30 9.40
N SER A 214 11.41 -1.33 10.10
CA SER A 214 12.45 -1.65 11.10
C SER A 214 11.93 -2.34 12.37
N TRP A 215 10.64 -2.50 12.56
CA TRP A 215 9.99 -3.25 13.62
C TRP A 215 10.16 -4.79 13.45
N ARG A 216 10.31 -5.28 12.22
CA ARG A 216 10.33 -6.72 11.89
C ARG A 216 11.42 -7.48 12.66
N PRO A 217 12.72 -7.16 12.54
CA PRO A 217 13.75 -7.87 13.29
C PRO A 217 13.57 -7.74 14.80
N GLN A 218 13.07 -6.62 15.31
CA GLN A 218 12.84 -6.41 16.74
C GLN A 218 11.70 -7.27 17.30
N MET A 219 10.65 -7.54 16.48
CA MET A 219 9.59 -8.50 16.84
C MET A 219 10.10 -9.93 16.86
N ILE A 220 10.91 -10.32 15.87
CA ILE A 220 11.47 -11.67 15.75
C ILE A 220 12.33 -12.01 16.96
N VAL A 221 13.23 -11.11 17.36
CA VAL A 221 14.12 -11.33 18.52
C VAL A 221 13.43 -11.03 19.86
N GLY A 222 12.26 -10.42 19.83
CA GLY A 222 11.42 -10.15 21.00
C GLY A 222 11.79 -8.90 21.79
N ASP A 223 12.45 -7.92 21.17
CA ASP A 223 12.68 -6.59 21.74
C ASP A 223 11.38 -5.79 21.80
N LEU A 224 10.50 -5.97 20.82
CA LEU A 224 9.14 -5.46 20.84
C LEU A 224 8.15 -6.52 21.32
N SER A 225 7.03 -6.06 21.90
CA SER A 225 5.91 -6.90 22.32
C SER A 225 4.75 -6.83 21.33
N ILE A 226 4.58 -5.67 20.69
CA ILE A 226 3.51 -5.39 19.72
C ILE A 226 4.08 -4.47 18.62
N ALA A 227 3.58 -4.64 17.39
CA ALA A 227 3.77 -3.68 16.31
C ALA A 227 2.46 -3.51 15.52
N MET A 228 2.16 -2.27 15.14
CA MET A 228 1.19 -1.99 14.09
C MET A 228 1.83 -2.30 12.74
N CYS A 229 1.18 -3.12 11.92
CA CYS A 229 1.73 -3.54 10.63
C CYS A 229 0.62 -3.95 9.66
N TYR A 230 1.00 -4.10 8.40
CA TYR A 230 0.14 -4.70 7.38
C TYR A 230 0.04 -6.21 7.57
N SER A 231 -1.10 -6.78 7.19
CA SER A 231 -1.38 -8.21 7.34
C SER A 231 -0.41 -9.11 6.55
N SER A 232 0.06 -8.64 5.39
CA SER A 232 1.08 -9.33 4.60
C SER A 232 2.40 -9.48 5.36
N ASP A 233 2.88 -8.38 5.97
CA ASP A 233 4.10 -8.37 6.76
C ASP A 233 3.98 -9.27 7.99
N ALA A 234 2.81 -9.23 8.64
CA ALA A 234 2.54 -10.10 9.79
C ALA A 234 2.55 -11.58 9.39
N ALA A 235 1.99 -11.92 8.23
CA ALA A 235 1.96 -13.30 7.74
C ALA A 235 3.36 -13.81 7.42
N GLU A 236 4.22 -12.96 6.81
CA GLU A 236 5.62 -13.27 6.54
C GLU A 236 6.41 -13.54 7.83
N ILE A 237 6.35 -12.63 8.80
CA ILE A 237 7.14 -12.73 10.04
C ILE A 237 6.66 -13.85 10.95
N LYS A 238 5.38 -14.23 10.92
CA LYS A 238 4.88 -15.42 11.63
C LYS A 238 5.53 -16.71 11.14
N GLU A 239 6.06 -16.78 9.91
CA GLU A 239 6.83 -17.93 9.43
C GLU A 239 8.25 -17.98 10.05
N GLU A 240 8.82 -16.81 10.39
CA GLU A 240 10.12 -16.73 11.06
C GLU A 240 10.03 -16.95 12.58
N ASN A 241 8.88 -16.63 13.19
CA ASN A 241 8.64 -16.82 14.62
C ASN A 241 7.21 -17.27 14.89
N GLU A 242 7.02 -18.58 15.09
CA GLU A 242 5.72 -19.22 15.30
C GLU A 242 4.99 -18.78 16.59
N ASP A 243 5.67 -18.13 17.53
CA ASP A 243 5.03 -17.56 18.72
C ASP A 243 4.19 -16.32 18.41
N LEU A 244 4.49 -15.63 17.33
CA LEU A 244 3.82 -14.40 16.97
C LEU A 244 2.36 -14.63 16.53
N ARG A 245 1.49 -13.70 16.89
CA ARG A 245 0.08 -13.68 16.52
C ARG A 245 -0.28 -12.32 15.91
N TYR A 246 -1.24 -12.33 15.02
CA TYR A 246 -1.80 -11.12 14.41
C TYR A 246 -3.29 -11.05 14.66
N ILE A 247 -3.79 -9.84 14.83
CA ILE A 247 -5.20 -9.54 14.81
C ILE A 247 -5.49 -8.35 13.90
N THR A 248 -6.59 -8.43 13.19
CA THR A 248 -7.32 -7.25 12.72
C THR A 248 -8.24 -6.83 13.86
N PRO A 249 -8.12 -5.58 14.39
CA PRO A 249 -8.88 -5.14 15.57
C PRO A 249 -10.39 -5.24 15.41
N TYR A 250 -11.08 -5.51 16.52
CA TYR A 250 -12.53 -5.76 16.51
C TYR A 250 -13.35 -4.56 16.05
N SER A 251 -12.95 -3.34 16.36
CA SER A 251 -13.61 -2.12 15.89
C SER A 251 -13.51 -1.92 14.38
N GLY A 252 -12.65 -2.69 13.71
CA GLY A 252 -12.34 -2.57 12.30
C GLY A 252 -10.96 -1.99 12.04
N SER A 253 -10.61 -1.85 10.79
CA SER A 253 -9.31 -1.37 10.34
C SER A 253 -9.39 -0.76 8.94
N SER A 254 -8.25 -0.33 8.41
CA SER A 254 -8.13 -0.07 6.97
C SER A 254 -8.19 -1.37 6.17
N LEU A 255 -8.83 -1.28 5.02
CA LEU A 255 -8.72 -2.23 3.92
C LEU A 255 -7.86 -1.57 2.84
N TRP A 256 -6.62 -1.99 2.71
CA TRP A 256 -5.79 -1.53 1.62
C TRP A 256 -5.94 -2.45 0.40
N ILE A 257 -5.91 -1.87 -0.77
CA ILE A 257 -6.00 -2.57 -2.05
C ILE A 257 -4.92 -1.99 -2.94
N ASP A 258 -4.07 -2.82 -3.50
CA ASP A 258 -3.17 -2.41 -4.56
C ASP A 258 -3.69 -2.86 -5.91
N THR A 259 -3.43 -2.04 -6.90
CA THR A 259 -4.00 -2.17 -8.25
C THR A 259 -2.92 -2.16 -9.31
N MET A 260 -3.28 -2.52 -10.52
CA MET A 260 -2.51 -2.27 -11.73
C MET A 260 -3.26 -1.27 -12.59
N VAL A 261 -2.57 -0.24 -13.07
CA VAL A 261 -3.14 0.79 -13.96
C VAL A 261 -2.26 0.98 -15.17
N ILE A 262 -2.85 1.47 -16.28
CA ILE A 262 -2.14 1.84 -17.50
C ILE A 262 -2.16 3.38 -17.60
N PRO A 263 -1.00 4.07 -17.57
CA PRO A 263 -0.99 5.50 -17.80
C PRO A 263 -1.37 5.84 -19.26
N LYS A 264 -2.03 6.99 -19.50
CA LYS A 264 -2.36 7.44 -20.88
C LYS A 264 -1.16 7.53 -21.81
N SER A 265 0.01 7.79 -21.24
CA SER A 265 1.28 7.91 -21.97
C SER A 265 2.06 6.60 -22.02
N ALA A 266 1.44 5.46 -21.71
CA ALA A 266 2.11 4.16 -21.71
C ALA A 266 2.84 3.89 -23.04
N PRO A 267 4.15 3.58 -22.99
CA PRO A 267 4.92 3.37 -24.22
C PRO A 267 4.61 2.03 -24.89
N ASN A 268 4.07 1.06 -24.16
CA ASN A 268 3.71 -0.27 -24.68
C ASN A 268 2.37 -0.73 -24.08
N PRO A 269 1.22 -0.16 -24.52
CA PRO A 269 -0.08 -0.53 -23.98
C PRO A 269 -0.46 -1.99 -24.26
N ASP A 270 -0.11 -2.56 -25.41
CA ASP A 270 -0.39 -3.96 -25.71
C ASP A 270 0.35 -4.91 -24.76
N GLY A 271 1.60 -4.57 -24.44
CA GLY A 271 2.38 -5.29 -23.43
C GLY A 271 1.80 -5.15 -22.03
N ALA A 272 1.22 -3.98 -21.72
CA ALA A 272 0.56 -3.75 -20.43
C ALA A 272 -0.66 -4.64 -20.25
N TYR A 273 -1.53 -4.74 -21.26
CA TYR A 273 -2.68 -5.67 -21.23
C TYR A 273 -2.25 -7.12 -21.07
N LYS A 274 -1.22 -7.57 -21.79
CA LYS A 274 -0.68 -8.93 -21.63
C LYS A 274 -0.18 -9.20 -20.22
N TRP A 275 0.48 -8.20 -19.61
CA TRP A 275 0.98 -8.32 -18.24
C TRP A 275 -0.16 -8.39 -17.23
N ILE A 276 -1.14 -7.50 -17.34
CA ILE A 276 -2.29 -7.48 -16.43
C ILE A 276 -3.10 -8.79 -16.55
N ASP A 277 -3.37 -9.25 -17.76
CA ASP A 277 -4.09 -10.51 -17.99
C ASP A 277 -3.31 -11.72 -17.46
N PHE A 278 -1.98 -11.75 -17.64
CA PHE A 278 -1.12 -12.75 -17.03
C PHE A 278 -1.20 -12.76 -15.51
N MET A 279 -1.16 -11.59 -14.87
CA MET A 279 -1.23 -11.43 -13.42
C MET A 279 -2.60 -11.82 -12.84
N LEU A 280 -3.68 -11.66 -13.64
CA LEU A 280 -5.04 -12.09 -13.28
C LEU A 280 -5.24 -13.60 -13.32
N ARG A 281 -4.37 -14.35 -13.97
CA ARG A 281 -4.51 -15.81 -14.08
C ARG A 281 -4.53 -16.46 -12.69
N PRO A 282 -5.47 -17.39 -12.43
CA PRO A 282 -5.63 -17.99 -11.11
C PRO A 282 -4.42 -18.75 -10.58
N ASP A 283 -3.59 -19.30 -11.44
CA ASP A 283 -2.34 -19.99 -11.08
C ASP A 283 -1.24 -18.99 -10.70
N VAL A 284 -1.11 -17.91 -11.45
CA VAL A 284 -0.16 -16.83 -11.17
C VAL A 284 -0.55 -16.10 -9.87
N ALA A 285 -1.81 -15.67 -9.75
CA ALA A 285 -2.32 -14.99 -8.57
C ALA A 285 -2.21 -15.86 -7.29
N ALA A 286 -2.51 -17.16 -7.36
CA ALA A 286 -2.33 -18.07 -6.23
C ALA A 286 -0.85 -18.25 -5.85
N THR A 287 0.07 -18.20 -6.83
CA THR A 287 1.51 -18.24 -6.56
C THR A 287 1.97 -16.98 -5.84
N LEU A 288 1.47 -15.81 -6.23
CA LEU A 288 1.76 -14.54 -5.56
C LEU A 288 1.31 -14.56 -4.09
N VAL A 289 0.09 -15.04 -3.80
CA VAL A 289 -0.39 -15.18 -2.41
C VAL A 289 0.56 -16.03 -1.57
N LYS A 290 1.01 -17.17 -2.11
CA LYS A 290 1.95 -18.07 -1.38
C LYS A 290 3.27 -17.41 -1.08
N ARG A 291 3.75 -16.54 -1.96
CA ARG A 291 5.05 -15.89 -1.86
C ARG A 291 5.01 -14.59 -1.07
N LEU A 292 4.03 -13.73 -1.36
CA LEU A 292 3.97 -12.36 -0.85
C LEU A 292 3.03 -12.20 0.34
N LYS A 293 2.29 -13.27 0.69
CA LYS A 293 1.43 -13.30 1.88
C LYS A 293 0.38 -12.18 1.93
N PHE A 294 -0.09 -11.69 0.79
CA PHE A 294 -1.26 -10.81 0.72
C PHE A 294 -2.50 -11.57 0.25
N ALA A 295 -3.68 -11.06 0.51
CA ALA A 295 -4.91 -11.66 0.01
C ALA A 295 -5.12 -11.37 -1.48
N THR A 296 -5.70 -12.33 -2.20
CA THR A 296 -6.02 -12.16 -3.62
C THR A 296 -7.46 -11.66 -3.81
N PRO A 297 -7.70 -10.75 -4.75
CA PRO A 297 -9.05 -10.38 -5.17
C PRO A 297 -9.70 -11.41 -6.10
N SER A 298 -8.95 -12.40 -6.62
CA SER A 298 -9.46 -13.45 -7.51
C SER A 298 -10.07 -14.63 -6.73
N ARG A 299 -11.34 -14.91 -6.99
CA ARG A 299 -12.05 -16.06 -6.42
C ARG A 299 -11.43 -17.39 -6.83
N LEU A 300 -11.10 -17.54 -8.11
CA LEU A 300 -10.49 -18.79 -8.60
C LEU A 300 -9.06 -18.99 -8.07
N ALA A 301 -8.29 -17.93 -7.88
CA ALA A 301 -6.99 -18.02 -7.23
C ALA A 301 -7.14 -18.42 -5.73
N TYR A 302 -8.09 -17.83 -5.01
CA TYR A 302 -8.41 -18.20 -3.64
C TYR A 302 -8.77 -19.69 -3.51
N GLU A 303 -9.60 -20.23 -4.43
CA GLU A 303 -9.99 -21.64 -4.45
C GLU A 303 -8.77 -22.59 -4.67
N LYS A 304 -7.71 -22.12 -5.34
CA LYS A 304 -6.47 -22.88 -5.55
C LYS A 304 -5.49 -22.85 -4.37
N LEU A 305 -5.73 -22.00 -3.36
CA LEU A 305 -4.85 -21.93 -2.20
C LEU A 305 -4.98 -23.17 -1.33
N PRO A 306 -3.90 -23.59 -0.66
CA PRO A 306 -3.97 -24.60 0.40
C PRO A 306 -4.90 -24.14 1.53
N ASP A 307 -5.55 -25.09 2.20
CA ASP A 307 -6.48 -24.80 3.33
C ASP A 307 -5.85 -23.95 4.43
N VAL A 308 -4.56 -24.16 4.70
CA VAL A 308 -3.81 -23.40 5.72
C VAL A 308 -3.78 -21.91 5.40
N LEU A 309 -3.67 -21.52 4.12
CA LEU A 309 -3.69 -20.11 3.71
C LEU A 309 -5.11 -19.57 3.60
N ARG A 310 -6.05 -20.35 3.03
CA ARG A 310 -7.45 -19.93 2.91
C ARG A 310 -8.11 -19.63 4.25
N ASN A 311 -7.72 -20.40 5.28
CA ASN A 311 -8.28 -20.29 6.62
C ASN A 311 -7.43 -19.43 7.57
N ASP A 312 -6.34 -18.81 7.10
CA ASP A 312 -5.55 -17.89 7.92
C ASP A 312 -6.28 -16.54 8.05
N PRO A 313 -6.79 -16.19 9.25
CA PRO A 313 -7.49 -14.94 9.46
C PRO A 313 -6.57 -13.70 9.34
N THR A 314 -5.25 -13.90 9.28
CA THR A 314 -4.30 -12.84 8.97
C THR A 314 -4.47 -12.37 7.52
N LEU A 315 -4.65 -13.32 6.58
CA LEU A 315 -4.82 -13.05 5.16
C LEU A 315 -6.27 -12.79 4.80
N PHE A 316 -7.18 -13.63 5.33
CA PHE A 316 -8.61 -13.60 5.03
C PHE A 316 -9.41 -13.45 6.34
N PRO A 317 -9.48 -12.23 6.89
CA PRO A 317 -10.21 -11.97 8.12
C PRO A 317 -11.70 -12.29 7.98
N PRO A 318 -12.40 -12.64 9.08
CA PRO A 318 -13.83 -12.93 9.07
C PRO A 318 -14.65 -11.76 8.53
N GLU A 319 -15.75 -12.06 7.83
CA GLU A 319 -16.66 -11.05 7.26
C GLU A 319 -17.15 -10.03 8.31
N SER A 320 -17.34 -10.46 9.55
CA SER A 320 -17.72 -9.57 10.66
C SER A 320 -16.68 -8.49 11.00
N ILE A 321 -15.42 -8.72 10.68
CA ILE A 321 -14.34 -7.73 10.79
C ILE A 321 -14.31 -6.87 9.53
N LEU A 322 -14.39 -7.48 8.36
CA LEU A 322 -14.40 -6.76 7.08
C LEU A 322 -15.56 -5.75 7.01
N ALA A 323 -16.73 -6.12 7.51
CA ALA A 323 -17.93 -5.25 7.55
C ALA A 323 -17.75 -3.98 8.43
N ARG A 324 -16.72 -3.92 9.28
CA ARG A 324 -16.37 -2.76 10.10
C ARG A 324 -15.11 -2.05 9.64
N SER A 325 -14.43 -2.61 8.65
CA SER A 325 -13.20 -2.05 8.10
C SER A 325 -13.54 -1.16 6.91
N GLU A 326 -12.72 -0.17 6.68
CA GLU A 326 -12.95 0.84 5.64
C GLU A 326 -11.76 0.91 4.68
N MET A 327 -12.06 1.05 3.38
CA MET A 327 -11.02 1.43 2.42
C MET A 327 -10.56 2.86 2.70
N ILE A 328 -9.27 3.12 2.55
CA ILE A 328 -8.74 4.49 2.62
C ILE A 328 -9.13 5.23 1.34
N HIS A 329 -9.67 6.46 1.50
CA HIS A 329 -10.04 7.35 0.40
C HIS A 329 -9.17 8.62 0.39
N ASP A 330 -9.13 9.31 -0.75
CA ASP A 330 -8.61 10.68 -0.78
C ASP A 330 -9.58 11.60 -0.01
N LEU A 331 -9.06 12.36 0.94
CA LEU A 331 -9.84 13.27 1.78
C LEU A 331 -9.78 14.72 1.28
N GLY A 332 -9.22 14.95 0.10
CA GLY A 332 -9.08 16.28 -0.47
C GLY A 332 -8.39 17.24 0.50
N LYS A 333 -9.05 18.37 0.82
CA LYS A 333 -8.48 19.39 1.73
C LYS A 333 -8.29 18.92 3.17
N ALA A 334 -9.01 17.89 3.61
CA ALA A 334 -8.83 17.38 4.96
C ALA A 334 -7.46 16.70 5.15
N ASN A 335 -6.81 16.22 4.10
CA ASN A 335 -5.44 15.69 4.16
C ASN A 335 -4.46 16.69 4.80
N GLU A 336 -4.61 17.99 4.56
CA GLU A 336 -3.76 19.03 5.17
C GLU A 336 -3.88 19.05 6.71
N ILE A 337 -5.04 18.67 7.26
CA ILE A 337 -5.26 18.61 8.72
C ILE A 337 -4.52 17.38 9.28
N TYR A 338 -4.62 16.23 8.61
CA TYR A 338 -3.90 15.02 8.98
C TYR A 338 -2.39 15.23 8.96
N GLU A 339 -1.84 15.76 7.88
CA GLU A 339 -0.41 16.04 7.71
C GLU A 339 0.12 17.00 8.79
N ARG A 340 -0.65 18.05 9.11
CA ARG A 340 -0.28 18.99 10.17
C ARG A 340 -0.23 18.34 11.55
N TYR A 341 -1.17 17.47 11.88
CA TYR A 341 -1.16 16.73 13.14
C TYR A 341 -0.09 15.64 13.16
N TRP A 342 0.13 14.97 12.03
CA TRP A 342 1.20 13.98 11.88
C TRP A 342 2.58 14.59 12.13
N THR A 343 2.88 15.70 11.48
CA THR A 343 4.14 16.42 11.69
C THR A 343 4.36 16.79 13.16
N ARG A 344 3.31 17.22 13.88
CA ARG A 344 3.40 17.53 15.32
C ARG A 344 3.55 16.29 16.20
N LEU A 345 2.99 15.17 15.78
CA LEU A 345 3.07 13.93 16.55
C LEU A 345 4.45 13.29 16.44
N THR A 346 5.08 13.39 15.28
CA THR A 346 6.35 12.70 14.95
C THR A 346 7.59 13.56 15.19
N SER A 347 7.45 14.88 15.39
CA SER A 347 8.54 15.82 15.68
C SER A 347 9.06 15.80 17.15
#